data_bafb33afde6c6aa4780a8d25b617b0b6
#
_entry.id   bafb33afde6c6aa4780a8d25b617b0b6
#
_cell.length_a   1.000
_cell.length_b   1.000
_cell.length_c   1.000
_cell.angle_alpha   90.00
_cell.angle_beta   90.00
_cell.angle_gamma   90.00
#
_symmetry.space_group_name_H-M   'P 1'
#
loop_
_entity.id
_entity.type
_entity.pdbx_description
1 polymer ?
#
loop_
_entity_poly.entity_id
_entity_poly.type
_entity_poly.pdbx_seq_one_letter_code
_entity_poly.pdbx_strand_id
1 'polypeptide(L)'
;MSKIKVLGFMTIHYAGDYLREALMSVVDHVDKMVIAYSREPSQGHGTLLQCPDTEGYIFSICQDVLKDKLIWDRAEGYGAENEHRSVKYKYSDGYDLVLTVDSDEVYKSDELEASFKYAHWGVDRFYGVDGFINLWRSFNYACYDGFRPIRLENLHRKKHTQDLNLKQTIYHFSTCQPEPIMRYKYNVFGHAHEVRKDWLNDIFYRWKPSKQFGDVHCVALNLWNPVKFDKSVLPSYLKSHHNYNKELV
;
A
#
# COMPACT_ATOMS: atom_id res chain seq x y z
N MET A 1 -9.38 -20.10 -23.38
CA MET A 1 -9.57 -19.87 -21.92
C MET A 1 -10.22 -18.52 -21.75
N SER A 2 -11.25 -18.39 -20.89
CA SER A 2 -11.83 -17.09 -20.53
C SER A 2 -10.78 -16.20 -19.88
N LYS A 3 -10.87 -14.90 -20.13
CA LYS A 3 -10.00 -13.91 -19.46
C LYS A 3 -10.29 -13.95 -17.95
N ILE A 4 -9.24 -13.99 -17.12
CA ILE A 4 -9.36 -13.86 -15.66
C ILE A 4 -9.86 -12.44 -15.33
N LYS A 5 -10.95 -12.34 -14.59
CA LYS A 5 -11.53 -11.05 -14.17
C LYS A 5 -10.99 -10.64 -12.81
N VAL A 6 -10.38 -9.48 -12.75
CA VAL A 6 -9.71 -8.97 -11.54
C VAL A 6 -10.37 -7.67 -11.07
N LEU A 7 -10.84 -7.68 -9.83
CA LEU A 7 -11.27 -6.48 -9.12
C LEU A 7 -10.09 -5.91 -8.34
N GLY A 8 -9.66 -4.69 -8.65
CA GLY A 8 -8.77 -3.93 -7.78
C GLY A 8 -9.55 -3.34 -6.59
N PHE A 9 -8.90 -3.27 -5.44
CA PHE A 9 -9.51 -2.73 -4.23
C PHE A 9 -8.49 -1.93 -3.41
N MET A 10 -8.88 -0.73 -2.99
CA MET A 10 -8.08 0.13 -2.13
C MET A 10 -8.96 0.76 -1.05
N THR A 11 -8.54 0.64 0.20
CA THR A 11 -9.07 1.48 1.29
C THR A 11 -8.27 2.76 1.35
N ILE A 12 -8.92 3.91 1.47
CA ILE A 12 -8.22 5.19 1.50
C ILE A 12 -8.90 6.18 2.46
N HIS A 13 -8.08 6.86 3.24
CA HIS A 13 -8.47 7.97 4.10
C HIS A 13 -7.66 9.24 3.76
N TYR A 14 -6.37 9.07 3.52
CA TYR A 14 -5.45 10.08 2.97
C TYR A 14 -4.62 9.43 1.85
N ALA A 15 -4.23 10.22 0.85
CA ALA A 15 -3.56 9.70 -0.34
C ALA A 15 -2.05 9.55 -0.12
N GLY A 16 -1.43 10.50 0.55
CA GLY A 16 0.02 10.65 0.51
C GLY A 16 0.53 10.99 -0.90
N ASP A 17 1.84 10.92 -1.06
CA ASP A 17 2.51 11.33 -2.30
C ASP A 17 2.44 10.28 -3.43
N TYR A 18 2.03 9.04 -3.15
CA TYR A 18 2.23 7.91 -4.09
C TYR A 18 0.93 7.31 -4.66
N LEU A 19 -0.23 7.88 -4.35
CA LEU A 19 -1.52 7.35 -4.83
C LEU A 19 -1.57 7.20 -6.35
N ARG A 20 -1.09 8.19 -7.10
CA ARG A 20 -1.06 8.16 -8.57
C ARG A 20 -0.23 6.98 -9.08
N GLU A 21 0.97 6.80 -8.55
CA GLU A 21 1.90 5.75 -8.94
C GLU A 21 1.41 4.37 -8.54
N ALA A 22 0.78 4.25 -7.37
CA ALA A 22 0.13 3.02 -6.92
C ALA A 22 -0.97 2.59 -7.91
N LEU A 23 -1.86 3.51 -8.28
CA LEU A 23 -2.92 3.24 -9.25
C LEU A 23 -2.38 2.94 -10.66
N MET A 24 -1.39 3.72 -11.12
CA MET A 24 -0.75 3.48 -12.43
C MET A 24 -0.10 2.10 -12.52
N SER A 25 0.40 1.57 -11.41
CA SER A 25 1.06 0.27 -11.37
C SER A 25 0.12 -0.91 -11.64
N VAL A 26 -1.20 -0.73 -11.46
CA VAL A 26 -2.18 -1.82 -11.52
C VAL A 26 -3.33 -1.57 -12.50
N VAL A 27 -3.55 -0.33 -12.96
CA VAL A 27 -4.76 0.04 -13.72
C VAL A 27 -4.96 -0.78 -14.99
N ASP A 28 -3.88 -1.14 -15.69
CA ASP A 28 -3.97 -1.92 -16.94
C ASP A 28 -4.28 -3.39 -16.69
N HIS A 29 -4.13 -3.87 -15.47
CA HIS A 29 -4.25 -5.26 -15.06
C HIS A 29 -5.56 -5.59 -14.34
N VAL A 30 -6.35 -4.59 -13.95
CA VAL A 30 -7.65 -4.78 -13.29
C VAL A 30 -8.79 -4.39 -14.22
N ASP A 31 -9.94 -5.05 -14.10
CA ASP A 31 -11.13 -4.73 -14.91
C ASP A 31 -11.89 -3.53 -14.31
N LYS A 32 -11.97 -3.43 -13.00
CA LYS A 32 -12.46 -2.28 -12.21
C LYS A 32 -11.61 -2.10 -10.98
N MET A 33 -11.63 -0.89 -10.41
CA MET A 33 -10.93 -0.54 -9.18
C MET A 33 -11.91 0.14 -8.22
N VAL A 34 -12.17 -0.51 -7.11
CA VAL A 34 -12.97 0.06 -6.01
C VAL A 34 -12.04 0.88 -5.11
N ILE A 35 -12.36 2.14 -4.96
CA ILE A 35 -11.74 3.02 -3.98
C ILE A 35 -12.75 3.22 -2.86
N ALA A 36 -12.52 2.54 -1.74
CA ALA A 36 -13.33 2.68 -0.53
C ALA A 36 -12.76 3.85 0.29
N TYR A 37 -13.35 5.02 0.08
CA TYR A 37 -12.95 6.24 0.79
C TYR A 37 -13.66 6.37 2.13
N SER A 38 -12.92 6.70 3.18
CA SER A 38 -13.44 7.10 4.48
C SER A 38 -12.95 8.49 4.85
N ARG A 39 -13.87 9.37 5.25
CA ARG A 39 -13.52 10.70 5.75
C ARG A 39 -12.79 10.66 7.08
N GLU A 40 -13.04 9.62 7.87
CA GLU A 40 -12.45 9.41 9.18
C GLU A 40 -11.53 8.19 9.16
N PRO A 41 -10.50 8.16 10.01
CA PRO A 41 -9.65 6.97 10.13
C PRO A 41 -10.46 5.74 10.51
N SER A 42 -10.29 4.64 9.77
CA SER A 42 -11.04 3.40 9.96
C SER A 42 -10.68 2.64 11.25
N GLN A 43 -9.71 3.10 12.00
CA GLN A 43 -9.27 2.50 13.27
C GLN A 43 -9.88 3.17 14.49
N GLY A 44 -10.71 4.20 14.32
CA GLY A 44 -11.26 4.98 15.43
C GLY A 44 -10.24 5.80 16.22
N HIS A 45 -8.99 5.91 15.73
CA HIS A 45 -7.97 6.74 16.36
C HIS A 45 -8.25 8.22 16.10
N GLY A 46 -8.80 8.89 17.10
CA GLY A 46 -9.02 10.33 17.05
C GLY A 46 -7.69 11.09 17.05
N THR A 47 -7.61 12.14 16.24
CA THR A 47 -6.51 13.10 16.26
C THR A 47 -7.04 14.53 16.14
N LEU A 48 -6.32 15.48 16.75
CA LEU A 48 -6.57 16.91 16.55
C LEU A 48 -5.90 17.45 15.28
N LEU A 49 -5.07 16.63 14.62
CA LEU A 49 -4.43 17.01 13.37
C LEU A 49 -5.45 16.96 12.24
N GLN A 50 -5.42 17.98 11.38
CA GLN A 50 -6.21 17.98 10.17
C GLN A 50 -5.62 16.99 9.16
N CYS A 51 -6.49 16.20 8.50
CA CYS A 51 -6.06 15.36 7.38
C CYS A 51 -5.39 16.24 6.30
N PRO A 52 -4.18 15.90 5.86
CA PRO A 52 -3.45 16.71 4.88
C PRO A 52 -4.07 16.69 3.50
N ASP A 53 -4.87 15.67 3.19
CA ASP A 53 -5.51 15.49 1.90
C ASP A 53 -7.02 15.72 1.98
N THR A 54 -7.58 16.36 0.97
CA THR A 54 -9.05 16.50 0.84
C THR A 54 -9.63 15.37 0.00
N GLU A 55 -10.88 15.02 0.25
CA GLU A 55 -11.63 14.04 -0.57
C GLU A 55 -11.58 14.41 -2.06
N GLY A 56 -11.79 15.69 -2.40
CA GLY A 56 -11.75 16.17 -3.78
C GLY A 56 -10.39 15.98 -4.45
N TYR A 57 -9.30 16.17 -3.72
CA TYR A 57 -7.94 15.90 -4.21
C TYR A 57 -7.74 14.41 -4.50
N ILE A 58 -8.08 13.54 -3.55
CA ILE A 58 -7.97 12.09 -3.70
C ILE A 58 -8.84 11.61 -4.88
N PHE A 59 -10.10 12.04 -4.93
CA PHE A 59 -11.03 11.69 -6.01
C PHE A 59 -10.50 12.11 -7.38
N SER A 60 -9.92 13.31 -7.50
CA SER A 60 -9.38 13.81 -8.76
C SER A 60 -8.23 12.95 -9.31
N ILE A 61 -7.34 12.47 -8.44
CA ILE A 61 -6.27 11.54 -8.83
C ILE A 61 -6.85 10.21 -9.31
N CYS A 62 -7.80 9.65 -8.53
CA CYS A 62 -8.44 8.38 -8.88
C CYS A 62 -9.18 8.48 -10.22
N GLN A 63 -9.95 9.56 -10.44
CA GLN A 63 -10.69 9.78 -11.68
C GLN A 63 -9.77 9.93 -12.90
N ASP A 64 -8.66 10.64 -12.74
CA ASP A 64 -7.69 10.86 -13.83
C ASP A 64 -7.00 9.56 -14.26
N VAL A 65 -6.59 8.73 -13.29
CA VAL A 65 -5.87 7.48 -13.59
C VAL A 65 -6.82 6.35 -13.99
N LEU A 66 -7.90 6.14 -13.26
CA LEU A 66 -8.77 4.98 -13.42
C LEU A 66 -9.87 5.17 -14.47
N LYS A 67 -10.28 6.41 -14.71
CA LYS A 67 -11.32 6.76 -15.71
C LYS A 67 -12.60 5.94 -15.51
N ASP A 68 -12.99 5.17 -16.52
CA ASP A 68 -14.17 4.30 -16.51
C ASP A 68 -14.03 3.05 -15.63
N LYS A 69 -12.82 2.75 -15.16
CA LYS A 69 -12.59 1.63 -14.23
C LYS A 69 -12.88 2.00 -12.78
N LEU A 70 -13.00 3.28 -12.44
CA LEU A 70 -13.25 3.75 -11.08
C LEU A 70 -14.63 3.34 -10.57
N ILE A 71 -14.66 2.73 -9.39
CA ILE A 71 -15.83 2.63 -8.52
C ILE A 71 -15.49 3.37 -7.24
N TRP A 72 -16.15 4.51 -7.00
CA TRP A 72 -15.97 5.31 -5.80
C TRP A 72 -17.02 4.91 -4.76
N ASP A 73 -16.58 4.26 -3.68
CA ASP A 73 -17.43 3.94 -2.53
C ASP A 73 -17.06 4.89 -1.38
N ARG A 74 -17.99 5.76 -1.04
CA ARG A 74 -17.87 6.65 0.10
C ARG A 74 -18.64 6.05 1.26
N ALA A 75 -17.92 5.51 2.22
CA ALA A 75 -18.50 5.03 3.44
C ALA A 75 -17.94 5.81 4.65
N GLU A 76 -18.72 5.88 5.70
CA GLU A 76 -18.36 6.58 6.94
C GLU A 76 -18.57 5.61 8.12
N GLY A 77 -17.77 5.79 9.17
CA GLY A 77 -18.06 5.13 10.44
C GLY A 77 -17.55 3.70 10.57
N TYR A 78 -16.46 3.35 9.90
CA TYR A 78 -15.81 2.06 10.17
C TYR A 78 -15.16 2.05 11.56
N GLY A 79 -15.58 1.12 12.41
CA GLY A 79 -15.00 0.92 13.74
C GLY A 79 -13.64 0.21 13.72
N ALA A 80 -13.32 -0.47 12.60
CA ALA A 80 -12.08 -1.22 12.44
C ALA A 80 -11.65 -1.30 10.97
N GLU A 81 -10.34 -1.45 10.74
CA GLU A 81 -9.77 -1.60 9.40
C GLU A 81 -10.36 -2.79 8.63
N ASN A 82 -10.63 -3.90 9.31
CA ASN A 82 -11.22 -5.08 8.69
C ASN A 82 -12.63 -4.81 8.13
N GLU A 83 -13.41 -3.95 8.78
CA GLU A 83 -14.72 -3.53 8.26
C GLU A 83 -14.54 -2.73 6.98
N HIS A 84 -13.61 -1.77 6.98
CA HIS A 84 -13.28 -0.98 5.81
C HIS A 84 -12.76 -1.87 4.65
N ARG A 85 -11.87 -2.81 4.94
CA ARG A 85 -11.36 -3.79 3.96
C ARG A 85 -12.43 -4.76 3.46
N SER A 86 -13.53 -4.96 4.18
CA SER A 86 -14.63 -5.86 3.79
C SER A 86 -15.54 -5.28 2.69
N VAL A 87 -15.48 -3.97 2.44
CA VAL A 87 -16.25 -3.28 1.38
C VAL A 87 -16.01 -3.92 0.01
N LYS A 88 -14.84 -4.50 -0.24
CA LYS A 88 -14.54 -5.23 -1.49
C LYS A 88 -15.58 -6.29 -1.83
N TYR A 89 -16.17 -6.97 -0.84
CA TYR A 89 -17.14 -8.04 -1.08
C TYR A 89 -18.48 -7.53 -1.63
N LYS A 90 -18.82 -6.26 -1.43
CA LYS A 90 -19.98 -5.62 -2.05
C LYS A 90 -19.89 -5.57 -3.57
N TYR A 91 -18.67 -5.58 -4.12
CA TYR A 91 -18.38 -5.40 -5.53
C TYR A 91 -17.73 -6.63 -6.18
N SER A 92 -17.48 -7.69 -5.43
CA SER A 92 -16.70 -8.84 -5.90
C SER A 92 -17.49 -9.83 -6.78
N ASP A 93 -18.81 -9.70 -6.86
CA ASP A 93 -19.63 -10.61 -7.66
C ASP A 93 -19.26 -10.52 -9.15
N GLY A 94 -19.07 -11.69 -9.77
CA GLY A 94 -18.68 -11.82 -11.19
C GLY A 94 -17.18 -11.59 -11.47
N TYR A 95 -16.33 -11.45 -10.45
CA TYR A 95 -14.86 -11.45 -10.55
C TYR A 95 -14.27 -12.78 -10.08
N ASP A 96 -13.08 -13.09 -10.57
CA ASP A 96 -12.32 -14.29 -10.17
C ASP A 96 -11.40 -13.99 -9.01
N LEU A 97 -10.77 -12.81 -9.04
CA LEU A 97 -9.74 -12.38 -8.08
C LEU A 97 -10.02 -10.97 -7.55
N VAL A 98 -9.59 -10.72 -6.32
CA VAL A 98 -9.47 -9.36 -5.76
C VAL A 98 -8.01 -9.05 -5.51
N LEU A 99 -7.50 -7.98 -6.12
CA LEU A 99 -6.18 -7.40 -5.85
C LEU A 99 -6.32 -6.24 -4.86
N THR A 100 -5.78 -6.39 -3.66
CA THR A 100 -5.71 -5.30 -2.67
C THR A 100 -4.45 -4.48 -2.90
N VAL A 101 -4.61 -3.15 -2.96
CA VAL A 101 -3.53 -2.18 -3.18
C VAL A 101 -3.64 -1.09 -2.12
N ASP A 102 -2.56 -0.80 -1.42
CA ASP A 102 -2.51 0.36 -0.53
C ASP A 102 -1.97 1.60 -1.30
N SER A 103 -2.35 2.81 -0.90
CA SER A 103 -2.05 4.05 -1.67
C SER A 103 -0.57 4.42 -1.76
N ASP A 104 0.27 3.73 -0.99
CA ASP A 104 1.71 3.88 -0.96
C ASP A 104 2.47 2.62 -1.43
N GLU A 105 1.77 1.73 -2.18
CA GLU A 105 2.33 0.51 -2.75
C GLU A 105 2.37 0.56 -4.29
N VAL A 106 3.55 0.48 -4.86
CA VAL A 106 3.75 0.44 -6.31
C VAL A 106 4.17 -0.96 -6.73
N TYR A 107 3.34 -1.59 -7.53
CA TYR A 107 3.55 -2.95 -8.02
C TYR A 107 4.50 -2.98 -9.21
N LYS A 108 5.32 -4.01 -9.30
CA LYS A 108 6.04 -4.31 -10.53
C LYS A 108 5.06 -4.96 -11.52
N SER A 109 4.54 -4.16 -12.44
CA SER A 109 3.37 -4.47 -13.28
C SER A 109 3.57 -5.68 -14.17
N ASP A 110 4.78 -5.92 -14.67
CA ASP A 110 5.13 -7.06 -15.53
C ASP A 110 5.03 -8.43 -14.83
N GLU A 111 4.95 -8.46 -13.50
CA GLU A 111 4.77 -9.68 -12.71
C GLU A 111 3.29 -10.02 -12.42
N LEU A 112 2.37 -9.06 -12.60
CA LEU A 112 0.97 -9.22 -12.17
C LEU A 112 0.22 -10.32 -12.92
N GLU A 113 0.39 -10.45 -14.23
CA GLU A 113 -0.30 -11.49 -14.99
C GLU A 113 0.10 -12.91 -14.56
N ALA A 114 1.38 -13.11 -14.25
CA ALA A 114 1.85 -14.40 -13.75
C ALA A 114 1.28 -14.68 -12.35
N SER A 115 1.22 -13.66 -11.50
CA SER A 115 0.61 -13.72 -10.16
C SER A 115 -0.87 -14.06 -10.23
N PHE A 116 -1.63 -13.44 -11.13
CA PHE A 116 -3.05 -13.73 -11.32
C PHE A 116 -3.29 -15.17 -11.82
N LYS A 117 -2.51 -15.63 -12.79
CA LYS A 117 -2.59 -17.02 -13.27
C LYS A 117 -2.30 -18.01 -12.15
N TYR A 118 -1.24 -17.76 -11.38
CA TYR A 118 -0.87 -18.62 -10.26
C TYR A 118 -1.97 -18.69 -9.20
N ALA A 119 -2.51 -17.55 -8.79
CA ALA A 119 -3.58 -17.49 -7.79
C ALA A 119 -4.92 -18.06 -8.29
N HIS A 120 -5.30 -17.78 -9.53
CA HIS A 120 -6.57 -18.27 -10.11
C HIS A 120 -6.61 -19.81 -10.18
N TRP A 121 -5.50 -20.45 -10.58
CA TRP A 121 -5.40 -21.91 -10.65
C TRP A 121 -4.96 -22.55 -9.35
N GLY A 122 -4.55 -21.77 -8.37
CA GLY A 122 -4.10 -22.25 -7.07
C GLY A 122 -5.23 -22.80 -6.22
N VAL A 123 -4.84 -23.45 -5.12
CA VAL A 123 -5.76 -24.15 -4.22
C VAL A 123 -6.26 -23.31 -3.06
N ASP A 124 -5.58 -22.20 -2.76
CA ASP A 124 -5.88 -21.34 -1.64
C ASP A 124 -6.71 -20.12 -1.99
N ARG A 125 -7.32 -19.54 -0.98
CA ARG A 125 -8.08 -18.30 -1.08
C ARG A 125 -7.18 -17.06 -1.04
N PHE A 126 -6.15 -17.05 -0.20
CA PHE A 126 -5.32 -15.88 0.06
C PHE A 126 -3.88 -16.14 -0.32
N TYR A 127 -3.26 -15.14 -0.95
CA TYR A 127 -1.88 -15.18 -1.41
C TYR A 127 -1.12 -13.96 -0.91
N GLY A 128 -0.01 -14.22 -0.21
CA GLY A 128 0.98 -13.22 0.17
C GLY A 128 1.91 -12.87 -0.99
N VAL A 129 2.75 -11.88 -0.81
CA VAL A 129 3.78 -11.48 -1.78
C VAL A 129 5.17 -11.61 -1.17
N ASP A 130 6.11 -12.20 -1.92
CA ASP A 130 7.48 -12.42 -1.45
C ASP A 130 8.39 -11.19 -1.61
N GLY A 131 8.13 -10.33 -2.59
CA GLY A 131 8.97 -9.21 -2.97
C GLY A 131 8.55 -7.88 -2.34
N PHE A 132 8.17 -7.84 -1.05
CA PHE A 132 7.77 -6.61 -0.39
C PHE A 132 8.98 -5.81 0.09
N ILE A 133 9.21 -4.63 -0.53
CA ILE A 133 10.39 -3.80 -0.33
C ILE A 133 9.98 -2.47 0.29
N ASN A 134 10.35 -2.26 1.55
CA ASN A 134 10.04 -1.02 2.28
C ASN A 134 11.09 0.05 1.96
N LEU A 135 10.76 1.05 1.15
CA LEU A 135 11.64 2.19 0.88
C LEU A 135 11.71 3.07 2.13
N TRP A 136 12.93 3.49 2.49
CA TRP A 136 13.19 4.24 3.71
C TRP A 136 13.63 5.67 3.42
N ARG A 137 12.75 6.63 3.72
CA ARG A 137 12.96 8.08 3.60
C ARG A 137 13.48 8.60 2.24
N SER A 138 13.68 7.72 1.29
CA SER A 138 14.06 8.08 -0.08
C SER A 138 13.99 6.86 -0.99
N PHE A 139 14.21 7.09 -2.27
CA PHE A 139 14.36 6.01 -3.26
C PHE A 139 15.75 5.34 -3.23
N ASN A 140 16.65 5.78 -2.35
CA ASN A 140 18.02 5.30 -2.30
C ASN A 140 18.27 4.27 -1.18
N TYR A 141 17.28 4.07 -0.29
CA TYR A 141 17.41 3.17 0.85
C TYR A 141 16.17 2.29 1.00
N ALA A 142 16.38 1.04 1.42
CA ALA A 142 15.30 0.09 1.68
C ALA A 142 15.54 -0.72 2.95
N CYS A 143 14.46 -1.17 3.56
CA CYS A 143 14.44 -2.14 4.64
C CYS A 143 13.80 -3.44 4.17
N TYR A 144 14.33 -4.56 4.62
CA TYR A 144 13.84 -5.89 4.31
C TYR A 144 13.56 -6.62 5.63
N ASP A 145 12.29 -6.92 5.90
CA ASP A 145 11.86 -7.56 7.14
C ASP A 145 11.25 -8.95 6.94
N GLY A 146 11.15 -9.38 5.68
CA GLY A 146 10.51 -10.64 5.33
C GLY A 146 8.98 -10.64 5.50
N PHE A 147 8.36 -9.47 5.72
CA PHE A 147 6.92 -9.34 5.78
C PHE A 147 6.29 -9.70 4.43
N ARG A 148 5.22 -10.49 4.47
CA ARG A 148 4.52 -11.02 3.29
C ARG A 148 3.05 -10.64 3.36
N PRO A 149 2.68 -9.41 3.02
CA PRO A 149 1.28 -8.99 3.08
C PRO A 149 0.43 -9.79 2.09
N ILE A 150 -0.76 -10.19 2.53
CA ILE A 150 -1.77 -10.78 1.65
C ILE A 150 -2.29 -9.67 0.73
N ARG A 151 -2.11 -9.85 -0.58
CA ARG A 151 -2.54 -8.86 -1.57
C ARG A 151 -3.49 -9.42 -2.64
N LEU A 152 -3.58 -10.73 -2.77
CA LEU A 152 -4.45 -11.34 -3.76
C LEU A 152 -5.38 -12.36 -3.11
N GLU A 153 -6.68 -12.31 -3.46
CA GLU A 153 -7.71 -13.22 -2.98
C GLU A 153 -8.37 -13.91 -4.17
N ASN A 154 -8.43 -15.26 -4.16
CA ASN A 154 -9.17 -16.06 -5.11
C ASN A 154 -10.60 -16.30 -4.60
N LEU A 155 -11.59 -15.71 -5.27
CA LEU A 155 -13.00 -15.74 -4.88
C LEU A 155 -13.67 -17.10 -5.09
N HIS A 156 -13.08 -17.98 -5.89
CA HIS A 156 -13.57 -19.35 -6.10
C HIS A 156 -13.13 -20.34 -5.01
N ARG A 157 -12.27 -19.90 -4.08
CA ARG A 157 -11.75 -20.73 -2.99
C ARG A 157 -12.36 -20.31 -1.66
N LYS A 158 -12.65 -21.30 -0.81
CA LYS A 158 -13.27 -21.06 0.51
C LYS A 158 -12.28 -21.16 1.68
N LYS A 159 -11.21 -21.90 1.47
CA LYS A 159 -10.25 -22.21 2.54
C LYS A 159 -8.91 -21.50 2.29
N HIS A 160 -8.29 -21.13 3.39
CA HIS A 160 -6.89 -20.79 3.46
C HIS A 160 -6.20 -21.97 4.16
N THR A 161 -5.39 -22.70 3.43
CA THR A 161 -4.78 -23.95 3.93
C THR A 161 -3.26 -23.84 4.06
N GLN A 162 -2.65 -22.90 3.35
CA GLN A 162 -1.20 -22.72 3.31
C GLN A 162 -0.85 -21.25 3.09
N ASP A 163 0.31 -20.84 3.59
CA ASP A 163 0.88 -19.52 3.31
C ASP A 163 1.53 -19.54 1.91
N LEU A 164 0.72 -19.48 0.87
CA LEU A 164 1.20 -19.42 -0.50
C LEU A 164 1.60 -18.00 -0.85
N ASN A 165 2.81 -17.87 -1.41
CA ASN A 165 3.38 -16.59 -1.77
C ASN A 165 3.56 -16.46 -3.28
N LEU A 166 3.25 -15.28 -3.78
CA LEU A 166 3.43 -14.87 -5.16
C LEU A 166 4.84 -14.31 -5.36
N LYS A 167 5.44 -14.62 -6.48
CA LYS A 167 6.65 -13.93 -6.95
C LYS A 167 6.26 -12.56 -7.53
N GLN A 168 5.80 -11.68 -6.64
CA GLN A 168 5.37 -10.33 -6.97
C GLN A 168 6.21 -9.33 -6.19
N THR A 169 6.79 -8.36 -6.88
CA THR A 169 7.51 -7.25 -6.25
C THR A 169 6.57 -6.09 -6.02
N ILE A 170 6.59 -5.55 -4.79
CA ILE A 170 5.88 -4.33 -4.38
C ILE A 170 6.88 -3.40 -3.71
N TYR A 171 6.96 -2.18 -4.22
CA TYR A 171 7.73 -1.10 -3.62
C TYR A 171 6.81 -0.30 -2.70
N HIS A 172 7.08 -0.35 -1.39
CA HIS A 172 6.24 0.27 -0.37
C HIS A 172 6.88 1.57 0.14
N PHE A 173 6.18 2.67 -0.09
CA PHE A 173 6.64 4.03 0.17
C PHE A 173 6.13 4.62 1.48
N SER A 174 5.70 3.78 2.40
CA SER A 174 5.10 4.16 3.69
C SER A 174 5.91 5.20 4.47
N THR A 175 7.24 5.12 4.40
CA THR A 175 8.18 6.02 5.09
C THR A 175 8.90 7.00 4.15
N CYS A 176 8.46 7.10 2.89
CA CYS A 176 8.96 8.08 1.92
C CYS A 176 7.99 9.25 1.72
N GLN A 177 7.18 9.54 2.72
CA GLN A 177 6.15 10.58 2.69
C GLN A 177 6.68 11.90 3.25
N PRO A 178 6.12 13.05 2.82
CA PRO A 178 6.47 14.34 3.38
C PRO A 178 6.03 14.47 4.85
N GLU A 179 6.67 15.39 5.57
CA GLU A 179 6.46 15.56 7.02
C GLU A 179 4.98 15.69 7.44
N PRO A 180 4.12 16.47 6.78
CA PRO A 180 2.71 16.58 7.17
C PRO A 180 1.98 15.23 7.14
N ILE A 181 2.23 14.43 6.09
CA ILE A 181 1.66 13.09 5.95
C ILE A 181 2.20 12.16 7.03
N MET A 182 3.52 12.17 7.28
CA MET A 182 4.13 11.33 8.31
C MET A 182 3.57 11.65 9.70
N ARG A 183 3.48 12.93 10.06
CA ARG A 183 2.90 13.35 11.34
C ARG A 183 1.45 12.90 11.48
N TYR A 184 0.65 13.07 10.44
CA TYR A 184 -0.74 12.64 10.43
C TYR A 184 -0.86 11.13 10.54
N LYS A 185 -0.18 10.40 9.65
CA LYS A 185 -0.18 8.92 9.56
C LYS A 185 0.06 8.28 10.93
N TYR A 186 1.11 8.69 11.63
CA TYR A 186 1.49 8.08 12.92
C TYR A 186 0.57 8.44 14.09
N ASN A 187 -0.44 9.28 13.86
CA ASN A 187 -1.53 9.51 14.82
C ASN A 187 -2.77 8.67 14.53
N VAL A 188 -2.96 8.18 13.28
CA VAL A 188 -4.24 7.59 12.85
C VAL A 188 -4.14 6.16 12.30
N PHE A 189 -2.95 5.63 12.04
CA PHE A 189 -2.82 4.27 11.51
C PHE A 189 -3.04 3.20 12.58
N GLY A 190 -3.32 1.94 12.16
CA GLY A 190 -3.75 0.86 13.03
C GLY A 190 -2.86 0.54 14.23
N HIS A 191 -1.56 0.80 14.10
CA HIS A 191 -0.56 0.55 15.15
C HIS A 191 -0.13 1.83 15.90
N ALA A 192 -0.90 2.92 15.83
CA ALA A 192 -0.53 4.19 16.45
C ALA A 192 -0.19 4.06 17.95
N HIS A 193 -0.88 3.17 18.66
CA HIS A 193 -0.66 2.89 20.08
C HIS A 193 0.61 2.06 20.37
N GLU A 194 1.20 1.41 19.35
CA GLU A 194 2.41 0.59 19.47
C GLU A 194 3.67 1.37 19.07
N VAL A 195 3.51 2.58 18.54
CA VAL A 195 4.64 3.42 18.08
C VAL A 195 5.54 3.77 19.25
N ARG A 196 6.84 3.59 19.06
CA ARG A 196 7.85 4.05 20.03
C ARG A 196 7.66 5.53 20.31
N LYS A 197 7.74 5.88 21.61
CA LYS A 197 7.67 7.29 22.03
C LYS A 197 8.67 8.13 21.24
N ASP A 198 8.22 9.28 20.77
CA ASP A 198 9.02 10.27 20.02
C ASP A 198 9.73 9.72 18.76
N TRP A 199 9.29 8.55 18.22
CA TRP A 199 9.94 7.88 17.08
C TRP A 199 10.19 8.81 15.89
N LEU A 200 9.23 9.65 15.52
CA LEU A 200 9.39 10.58 14.40
C LEU A 200 10.59 11.53 14.64
N ASN A 201 10.70 12.09 15.82
CA ASN A 201 11.74 13.08 16.12
C ASN A 201 13.09 12.43 16.42
N ASP A 202 13.12 11.29 17.13
CA ASP A 202 14.34 10.69 17.63
C ASP A 202 14.99 9.69 16.66
N ILE A 203 14.19 9.03 15.84
CA ILE A 203 14.67 8.04 14.88
C ILE A 203 14.46 8.55 13.46
N PHE A 204 13.20 8.77 13.05
CA PHE A 204 12.88 9.04 11.65
C PHE A 204 13.59 10.30 11.11
N TYR A 205 13.40 11.47 11.71
CA TYR A 205 14.04 12.71 11.23
C TYR A 205 15.54 12.81 11.51
N ARG A 206 16.05 12.09 12.52
CA ARG A 206 17.49 12.06 12.82
C ARG A 206 18.27 11.03 12.05
N TRP A 207 17.59 10.10 11.39
CA TRP A 207 18.29 9.09 10.62
C TRP A 207 19.07 9.72 9.46
N LYS A 208 20.31 9.25 9.31
CA LYS A 208 21.23 9.59 8.19
C LYS A 208 21.99 8.34 7.77
N PRO A 209 22.36 8.21 6.48
CA PRO A 209 23.12 7.05 6.00
C PRO A 209 24.44 6.81 6.71
N SER A 210 25.07 7.90 7.23
CA SER A 210 26.35 7.84 7.95
C SER A 210 26.23 7.45 9.41
N LYS A 211 25.00 7.31 9.94
CA LYS A 211 24.76 7.03 11.35
C LYS A 211 23.99 5.71 11.50
N GLN A 212 24.58 4.76 12.22
CA GLN A 212 23.88 3.55 12.60
C GLN A 212 22.85 3.84 13.70
N PHE A 213 21.61 3.46 13.47
CA PHE A 213 20.50 3.61 14.42
C PHE A 213 20.02 2.27 15.01
N GLY A 214 20.56 1.15 14.55
CA GLY A 214 19.97 -0.15 14.83
C GLY A 214 18.60 -0.28 14.18
N ASP A 215 17.63 -0.83 14.90
CA ASP A 215 16.27 -0.98 14.41
C ASP A 215 15.56 0.37 14.27
N VAL A 216 15.24 0.77 13.03
CA VAL A 216 14.54 2.03 12.74
C VAL A 216 13.02 1.89 12.61
N HIS A 217 12.44 0.69 12.74
CA HIS A 217 11.01 0.49 12.65
C HIS A 217 10.24 1.28 13.70
N CYS A 218 9.03 1.75 13.39
CA CYS A 218 8.22 2.53 14.33
C CYS A 218 7.73 1.72 15.54
N VAL A 219 7.51 0.42 15.36
CA VAL A 219 7.20 -0.53 16.43
C VAL A 219 8.48 -1.29 16.78
N ALA A 220 8.74 -1.47 18.09
CA ALA A 220 9.96 -2.14 18.55
C ALA A 220 10.06 -3.60 18.07
N LEU A 221 11.29 -4.09 17.88
CA LEU A 221 11.64 -5.47 17.54
C LEU A 221 11.33 -5.93 16.10
N ASN A 222 11.01 -5.03 15.19
CA ASN A 222 10.83 -5.38 13.77
C ASN A 222 12.12 -5.26 12.93
N LEU A 223 13.24 -4.93 13.53
CA LEU A 223 14.62 -5.02 13.00
C LEU A 223 14.82 -4.39 11.61
N TRP A 224 14.28 -3.21 11.38
CA TRP A 224 14.52 -2.47 10.15
C TRP A 224 15.90 -1.80 10.19
N ASN A 225 16.77 -2.23 9.29
CA ASN A 225 18.08 -1.63 9.06
C ASN A 225 18.17 -1.15 7.62
N PRO A 226 18.05 0.17 7.36
CA PRO A 226 18.10 0.69 6.01
C PRO A 226 19.44 0.41 5.34
N VAL A 227 19.40 -0.20 4.18
CA VAL A 227 20.56 -0.45 3.32
C VAL A 227 20.43 0.31 2.00
N LYS A 228 21.54 0.55 1.32
CA LYS A 228 21.52 1.16 -0.01
C LYS A 228 20.64 0.33 -0.95
N PHE A 229 19.77 1.02 -1.68
CA PHE A 229 18.88 0.43 -2.66
C PHE A 229 19.21 0.95 -4.06
N ASP A 230 19.25 0.05 -5.02
CA ASP A 230 19.43 0.43 -6.42
C ASP A 230 18.09 0.86 -7.02
N LYS A 231 17.82 2.16 -6.99
CA LYS A 231 16.58 2.72 -7.53
C LYS A 231 16.42 2.60 -9.05
N SER A 232 17.45 2.12 -9.78
CA SER A 232 17.35 1.91 -11.23
C SER A 232 16.36 0.80 -11.60
N VAL A 233 16.09 -0.13 -10.66
CA VAL A 233 15.11 -1.23 -10.83
C VAL A 233 13.66 -0.78 -10.67
N LEU A 234 13.41 0.44 -10.19
CA LEU A 234 12.07 0.99 -10.04
C LEU A 234 11.41 1.24 -11.41
N PRO A 235 10.08 1.13 -11.50
CA PRO A 235 9.33 1.50 -12.70
C PRO A 235 9.70 2.86 -13.25
N SER A 236 9.77 2.99 -14.57
CA SER A 236 10.28 4.19 -15.25
C SER A 236 9.50 5.46 -14.91
N TYR A 237 8.19 5.36 -14.70
CA TYR A 237 7.34 6.51 -14.33
C TYR A 237 7.68 7.09 -12.95
N LEU A 238 8.26 6.31 -12.03
CA LEU A 238 8.75 6.82 -10.75
C LEU A 238 9.96 7.75 -10.90
N LYS A 239 10.68 7.71 -12.03
CA LYS A 239 11.82 8.61 -12.28
C LYS A 239 11.40 10.07 -12.37
N SER A 240 10.15 10.34 -12.76
CA SER A 240 9.57 11.70 -12.79
C SER A 240 8.96 12.14 -11.45
N HIS A 241 8.87 11.24 -10.46
CA HIS A 241 8.35 11.59 -9.15
C HIS A 241 9.26 12.61 -8.45
N HIS A 242 8.67 13.64 -7.83
CA HIS A 242 9.41 14.76 -7.24
C HIS A 242 10.37 14.35 -6.10
N ASN A 243 10.18 13.16 -5.51
CA ASN A 243 11.06 12.60 -4.49
C ASN A 243 12.20 11.74 -5.06
N TYR A 244 12.18 11.39 -6.36
CA TYR A 244 13.13 10.42 -6.93
C TYR A 244 14.61 10.83 -6.77
N ASN A 245 14.92 12.13 -6.88
CA ASN A 245 16.29 12.65 -6.77
C ASN A 245 16.60 13.23 -5.39
N LYS A 246 15.67 13.20 -4.44
CA LYS A 246 15.95 13.63 -3.07
C LYS A 246 16.82 12.60 -2.37
N GLU A 247 17.79 13.07 -1.61
CA GLU A 247 18.60 12.19 -0.75
C GLU A 247 17.73 11.65 0.39
N LEU A 248 16.94 12.52 1.00
CA LEU A 248 15.93 12.21 2.03
C LEU A 248 14.66 13.02 1.77
N VAL A 249 13.52 12.45 2.09
CA VAL A 249 12.18 13.07 2.03
C VAL A 249 11.80 13.61 3.40
#